data_d434ce0de60f90f7b193e6dcd812d39a
#
_entry.id   d434ce0de60f90f7b193e6dcd812d39a
#
_cell.length_a   1.000
_cell.length_b   1.000
_cell.length_c   1.000
_cell.angle_alpha   90.00
_cell.angle_beta   90.00
_cell.angle_gamma   90.00
#
_symmetry.space_group_name_H-M   'P 1'
#
loop_
_entity.id
_entity.type
_entity.pdbx_description
1 polymer ?
#
loop_
_entity_poly.entity_id
_entity_poly.type
_entity_poly.pdbx_seq_one_letter_code
_entity_poly.pdbx_strand_id
1 'polypeptide(L)'
;ITANPLVGRFSDLLISKGGTTILTEVPEMFGAETILMNRCANEELFHQTVDLINDFKNYFKSHNQTIYENPSPGNKKGGISTLEDKSLGCTQKSGSALVRGVLQYGDTVKTPGLNLLSAPGNDLVAATALAAAGAHIVLFTTGRGTPFASPVPTMKIATNSRLAGKKSNWIDFNAGVLVEDKTMEEETKALFDLVVETASGR
;
A
#
# COMPACT_ATOMS: atom_id res chain seq x y z
N ILE A 1 3.76 3.75 -11.57
CA ILE A 1 4.84 3.24 -12.45
C ILE A 1 6.11 2.96 -11.64
N THR A 2 6.44 3.76 -10.64
CA THR A 2 7.69 3.66 -9.87
C THR A 2 7.47 3.10 -8.47
N ALA A 3 7.02 3.91 -7.52
CA ALA A 3 6.97 3.56 -6.10
C ALA A 3 6.05 2.37 -5.77
N ASN A 4 4.84 2.29 -6.36
CA ASN A 4 3.92 1.20 -6.02
C ASN A 4 4.43 -0.18 -6.47
N PRO A 5 4.93 -0.37 -7.71
CA PRO A 5 5.60 -1.62 -8.08
C PRO A 5 6.84 -1.92 -7.23
N LEU A 6 7.62 -0.90 -6.87
CA LEU A 6 8.79 -1.06 -6.01
C LEU A 6 8.41 -1.59 -4.63
N VAL A 7 7.38 -1.01 -3.99
CA VAL A 7 6.84 -1.50 -2.72
C VAL A 7 6.33 -2.94 -2.86
N GLY A 8 5.74 -3.29 -4.00
CA GLY A 8 5.33 -4.67 -4.28
C GLY A 8 6.52 -5.64 -4.35
N ARG A 9 7.60 -5.28 -5.04
CA ARG A 9 8.83 -6.08 -5.07
C ARG A 9 9.48 -6.19 -3.70
N PHE A 10 9.50 -5.10 -2.95
CA PHE A 10 9.92 -5.11 -1.55
C PHE A 10 9.06 -6.06 -0.70
N SER A 11 7.72 -6.01 -0.86
CA SER A 11 6.79 -6.91 -0.15
C SER A 11 7.13 -8.38 -0.42
N ASP A 12 7.32 -8.75 -1.69
CA ASP A 12 7.70 -10.11 -2.07
C ASP A 12 9.04 -10.52 -1.45
N LEU A 13 10.05 -9.64 -1.48
CA LEU A 13 11.36 -9.89 -0.88
C LEU A 13 11.26 -10.05 0.64
N LEU A 14 10.53 -9.17 1.33
CA LEU A 14 10.34 -9.25 2.78
C LEU A 14 9.65 -10.56 3.18
N ILE A 15 8.59 -10.95 2.46
CA ILE A 15 7.87 -12.21 2.70
C ILE A 15 8.79 -13.41 2.46
N SER A 16 9.63 -13.37 1.43
CA SER A 16 10.60 -14.46 1.16
C SER A 16 11.64 -14.63 2.28
N LYS A 17 11.84 -13.60 3.10
CA LYS A 17 12.70 -13.61 4.29
C LYS A 17 11.93 -13.91 5.59
N GLY A 18 10.66 -14.31 5.50
CA GLY A 18 9.80 -14.62 6.64
C GLY A 18 9.09 -13.43 7.27
N GLY A 19 9.16 -12.26 6.63
CA GLY A 19 8.46 -11.05 7.09
C GLY A 19 6.96 -11.07 6.76
N THR A 20 6.26 -10.07 7.27
CA THR A 20 4.81 -9.90 7.10
C THR A 20 4.51 -8.52 6.53
N THR A 21 3.58 -8.46 5.58
CA THR A 21 3.10 -7.23 4.99
C THR A 21 1.59 -7.09 5.15
N ILE A 22 1.11 -5.86 5.28
CA ILE A 22 -0.31 -5.53 5.40
C ILE A 22 -0.63 -4.50 4.32
N LEU A 23 -1.59 -4.84 3.44
CA LEU A 23 -2.18 -3.91 2.49
C LEU A 23 -3.52 -3.42 3.04
N THR A 24 -3.75 -2.12 3.01
CA THR A 24 -5.01 -1.50 3.45
C THR A 24 -5.52 -0.51 2.41
N GLU A 25 -6.42 0.39 2.80
CA GLU A 25 -7.13 1.33 1.93
C GLU A 25 -8.07 0.59 0.96
N VAL A 26 -9.03 -0.16 1.52
CA VAL A 26 -9.97 -0.99 0.75
C VAL A 26 -10.65 -0.25 -0.40
N PRO A 27 -11.07 1.03 -0.29
CA PRO A 27 -11.60 1.79 -1.43
C PRO A 27 -10.63 1.93 -2.61
N GLU A 28 -9.34 1.79 -2.38
CA GLU A 28 -8.31 1.80 -3.44
C GLU A 28 -8.06 0.42 -4.06
N MET A 29 -8.83 -0.59 -3.68
CA MET A 29 -8.83 -1.93 -4.30
C MET A 29 -10.00 -2.11 -5.28
N PHE A 30 -11.03 -1.24 -5.24
CA PHE A 30 -12.24 -1.36 -6.07
C PHE A 30 -11.90 -1.31 -7.56
N GLY A 31 -12.38 -2.31 -8.31
CA GLY A 31 -12.10 -2.48 -9.74
C GLY A 31 -10.82 -3.25 -10.06
N ALA A 32 -9.98 -3.52 -9.05
CA ALA A 32 -8.77 -4.36 -9.17
C ALA A 32 -8.76 -5.52 -8.15
N GLU A 33 -9.86 -5.72 -7.44
CA GLU A 33 -10.00 -6.73 -6.38
C GLU A 33 -9.74 -8.16 -6.85
N THR A 34 -10.02 -8.49 -8.10
CA THR A 34 -9.79 -9.83 -8.68
C THR A 34 -8.32 -10.23 -8.64
N ILE A 35 -7.39 -9.25 -8.69
CA ILE A 35 -5.95 -9.52 -8.57
C ILE A 35 -5.62 -10.11 -7.20
N LEU A 36 -6.28 -9.61 -6.15
CA LEU A 36 -6.10 -10.10 -4.78
C LEU A 36 -6.84 -11.41 -4.55
N MET A 37 -8.09 -11.52 -5.03
CA MET A 37 -8.93 -12.71 -4.93
C MET A 37 -8.27 -13.93 -5.57
N ASN A 38 -7.69 -13.78 -6.75
CA ASN A 38 -6.99 -14.86 -7.47
C ASN A 38 -5.69 -15.34 -6.79
N ARG A 39 -5.23 -14.62 -5.76
CA ARG A 39 -4.04 -14.95 -4.98
C ARG A 39 -4.34 -15.35 -3.54
N CYS A 40 -5.59 -15.60 -3.20
CA CYS A 40 -5.94 -16.13 -1.88
C CYS A 40 -5.40 -17.55 -1.71
N ALA A 41 -4.81 -17.84 -0.55
CA ALA A 41 -4.16 -19.13 -0.30
C ALA A 41 -5.15 -20.29 -0.23
N ASN A 42 -6.43 -20.02 0.03
CA ASN A 42 -7.51 -21.00 0.07
C ASN A 42 -8.88 -20.34 -0.18
N GLU A 43 -9.92 -21.14 -0.30
CA GLU A 43 -11.30 -20.73 -0.59
C GLU A 43 -11.88 -19.84 0.53
N GLU A 44 -11.57 -20.11 1.78
CA GLU A 44 -12.02 -19.30 2.91
C GLU A 44 -11.50 -17.85 2.80
N LEU A 45 -10.22 -17.68 2.53
CA LEU A 45 -9.62 -16.36 2.33
C LEU A 45 -10.15 -15.64 1.07
N PHE A 46 -10.50 -16.42 0.03
CA PHE A 46 -11.18 -15.86 -1.14
C PHE A 46 -12.53 -15.24 -0.72
N HIS A 47 -13.37 -15.97 0.02
CA HIS A 47 -14.65 -15.45 0.50
C HIS A 47 -14.47 -14.26 1.44
N GLN A 48 -13.54 -14.33 2.38
CA GLN A 48 -13.23 -13.21 3.27
C GLN A 48 -12.76 -11.96 2.50
N THR A 49 -12.01 -12.12 1.40
CA THR A 49 -11.61 -11.00 0.55
C THR A 49 -12.79 -10.42 -0.22
N VAL A 50 -13.70 -11.25 -0.72
CA VAL A 50 -14.96 -10.81 -1.34
C VAL A 50 -15.80 -10.01 -0.34
N ASP A 51 -15.95 -10.51 0.88
CA ASP A 51 -16.71 -9.84 1.94
C ASP A 51 -16.05 -8.51 2.32
N LEU A 52 -14.72 -8.47 2.52
CA LEU A 52 -13.97 -7.24 2.79
C LEU A 52 -14.31 -6.11 1.80
N ILE A 53 -14.32 -6.44 0.51
CA ILE A 53 -14.61 -5.46 -0.56
C ILE A 53 -16.08 -5.06 -0.55
N ASN A 54 -16.99 -6.04 -0.47
CA ASN A 54 -18.43 -5.80 -0.54
C ASN A 54 -18.96 -5.08 0.69
N ASP A 55 -18.48 -5.39 1.87
CA ASP A 55 -18.85 -4.71 3.11
C ASP A 55 -18.47 -3.23 3.06
N PHE A 56 -17.29 -2.91 2.53
CA PHE A 56 -16.88 -1.53 2.37
C PHE A 56 -17.72 -0.79 1.32
N LYS A 57 -18.08 -1.43 0.20
CA LYS A 57 -19.03 -0.89 -0.79
C LYS A 57 -20.41 -0.65 -0.17
N ASN A 58 -20.89 -1.58 0.65
CA ASN A 58 -22.17 -1.48 1.35
C ASN A 58 -22.14 -0.36 2.42
N TYR A 59 -21.02 -0.21 3.13
CA TYR A 59 -20.81 0.90 4.06
C TYR A 59 -20.97 2.26 3.35
N PHE A 60 -20.34 2.46 2.19
CA PHE A 60 -20.52 3.69 1.42
C PHE A 60 -21.98 3.91 1.01
N LYS A 61 -22.65 2.87 0.49
CA LYS A 61 -24.06 2.94 0.10
C LYS A 61 -24.97 3.30 1.27
N SER A 62 -24.75 2.70 2.45
CA SER A 62 -25.56 2.96 3.65
C SER A 62 -25.46 4.39 4.17
N HIS A 63 -24.36 5.09 3.81
CA HIS A 63 -24.13 6.50 4.16
C HIS A 63 -24.40 7.45 2.98
N ASN A 64 -25.03 6.97 1.90
CA ASN A 64 -25.31 7.75 0.69
C ASN A 64 -24.03 8.36 0.07
N GLN A 65 -22.89 7.65 0.18
CA GLN A 65 -21.64 8.06 -0.44
C GLN A 65 -21.43 7.31 -1.75
N THR A 66 -20.87 8.01 -2.74
CA THR A 66 -20.53 7.41 -4.03
C THR A 66 -19.27 6.53 -3.91
N ILE A 67 -19.33 5.34 -4.52
CA ILE A 67 -18.20 4.42 -4.58
C ILE A 67 -17.11 4.91 -5.56
N TYR A 68 -17.48 5.75 -6.54
CA TYR A 68 -16.68 6.10 -7.72
C TYR A 68 -15.98 7.47 -7.65
N GLU A 69 -15.87 8.11 -6.49
CA GLU A 69 -15.24 9.44 -6.39
C GLU A 69 -13.71 9.42 -6.50
N ASN A 70 -13.09 8.28 -6.24
CA ASN A 70 -11.69 8.08 -6.58
C ASN A 70 -11.51 7.94 -8.11
N PRO A 71 -10.46 8.49 -8.71
CA PRO A 71 -9.36 9.24 -8.14
C PRO A 71 -9.70 10.71 -7.84
N SER A 72 -8.95 11.31 -6.90
CA SER A 72 -9.09 12.73 -6.55
C SER A 72 -8.76 13.64 -7.75
N PRO A 73 -9.24 14.92 -7.77
CA PRO A 73 -8.91 15.85 -8.83
C PRO A 73 -7.41 16.01 -9.08
N GLY A 74 -6.61 15.88 -8.03
CA GLY A 74 -5.16 15.92 -8.13
C GLY A 74 -4.54 14.72 -8.82
N ASN A 75 -5.10 13.54 -8.63
CA ASN A 75 -4.68 12.32 -9.33
C ASN A 75 -5.07 12.39 -10.81
N LYS A 76 -6.30 12.87 -11.12
CA LYS A 76 -6.76 13.08 -12.50
C LYS A 76 -5.84 14.04 -13.27
N LYS A 77 -5.45 15.16 -12.64
CA LYS A 77 -4.48 16.10 -13.22
C LYS A 77 -3.10 15.47 -13.45
N GLY A 78 -2.74 14.46 -12.67
CA GLY A 78 -1.50 13.68 -12.80
C GLY A 78 -1.58 12.52 -13.80
N GLY A 79 -2.72 12.34 -14.50
CA GLY A 79 -2.89 11.30 -15.53
C GLY A 79 -3.56 10.00 -15.07
N ILE A 80 -3.97 9.90 -13.80
CA ILE A 80 -4.77 8.77 -13.29
C ILE A 80 -6.24 9.16 -13.46
N SER A 81 -6.91 8.59 -14.47
CA SER A 81 -8.22 9.08 -14.94
C SER A 81 -9.41 8.28 -14.43
N THR A 82 -9.24 7.00 -14.16
CA THR A 82 -10.31 6.08 -13.73
C THR A 82 -10.06 5.49 -12.36
N LEU A 83 -11.12 4.94 -11.76
CA LEU A 83 -11.05 4.19 -10.51
C LEU A 83 -10.13 2.95 -10.67
N GLU A 84 -10.29 2.25 -11.77
CA GLU A 84 -9.55 1.04 -12.10
C GLU A 84 -8.06 1.33 -12.25
N ASP A 85 -7.68 2.40 -12.97
CA ASP A 85 -6.28 2.84 -13.11
C ASP A 85 -5.63 3.07 -11.76
N LYS A 86 -6.35 3.75 -10.85
CA LYS A 86 -5.85 4.00 -9.49
C LYS A 86 -5.72 2.70 -8.72
N SER A 87 -6.74 1.87 -8.74
CA SER A 87 -6.78 0.61 -7.97
C SER A 87 -5.77 -0.40 -8.48
N LEU A 88 -5.56 -0.52 -9.79
CA LEU A 88 -4.47 -1.31 -10.37
C LEU A 88 -3.10 -0.84 -9.86
N GLY A 89 -2.90 0.49 -9.81
CA GLY A 89 -1.68 1.07 -9.25
C GLY A 89 -1.50 0.77 -7.77
N CYS A 90 -2.57 0.87 -6.97
CA CYS A 90 -2.51 0.66 -5.52
C CYS A 90 -2.33 -0.80 -5.14
N THR A 91 -3.01 -1.74 -5.80
CA THR A 91 -2.86 -3.18 -5.55
C THR A 91 -1.47 -3.71 -5.87
N GLN A 92 -0.70 -3.03 -6.74
CA GLN A 92 0.70 -3.37 -7.02
C GLN A 92 1.59 -3.34 -5.77
N LYS A 93 1.25 -2.55 -4.75
CA LYS A 93 1.98 -2.50 -3.46
C LYS A 93 2.00 -3.86 -2.75
N SER A 94 1.05 -4.75 -3.03
CA SER A 94 1.00 -6.09 -2.45
C SER A 94 1.95 -7.12 -3.07
N GLY A 95 2.67 -6.75 -4.14
CA GLY A 95 3.53 -7.68 -4.88
C GLY A 95 2.78 -8.83 -5.53
N SER A 96 3.38 -10.00 -5.52
CA SER A 96 2.86 -11.24 -6.11
C SER A 96 2.53 -12.34 -5.09
N ALA A 97 2.81 -12.13 -3.81
CA ALA A 97 2.61 -13.10 -2.75
C ALA A 97 1.14 -13.50 -2.58
N LEU A 98 0.92 -14.72 -2.07
CA LEU A 98 -0.42 -15.19 -1.71
C LEU A 98 -1.00 -14.39 -0.53
N VAL A 99 -2.27 -14.05 -0.61
CA VAL A 99 -3.03 -13.51 0.52
C VAL A 99 -3.19 -14.61 1.59
N ARG A 100 -2.65 -14.36 2.77
CA ARG A 100 -2.60 -15.30 3.89
C ARG A 100 -3.53 -14.94 5.04
N GLY A 101 -4.05 -13.71 5.06
CA GLY A 101 -4.99 -13.27 6.08
C GLY A 101 -5.83 -12.09 5.60
N VAL A 102 -7.03 -11.98 6.16
CA VAL A 102 -7.94 -10.85 6.00
C VAL A 102 -8.32 -10.39 7.40
N LEU A 103 -8.05 -9.12 7.68
CA LEU A 103 -8.23 -8.50 8.99
C LEU A 103 -9.37 -7.49 8.93
N GLN A 104 -10.23 -7.51 9.94
CA GLN A 104 -11.21 -6.46 10.17
C GLN A 104 -10.54 -5.23 10.81
N TYR A 105 -11.24 -4.10 10.79
CA TYR A 105 -10.74 -2.88 11.42
C TYR A 105 -10.55 -3.11 12.93
N GLY A 106 -9.32 -2.89 13.40
CA GLY A 106 -8.94 -3.12 14.80
C GLY A 106 -8.36 -4.50 15.11
N ASP A 107 -8.38 -5.43 14.15
CA ASP A 107 -7.73 -6.73 14.32
C ASP A 107 -6.19 -6.60 14.33
N THR A 108 -5.55 -7.50 15.06
CA THR A 108 -4.09 -7.63 15.08
C THR A 108 -3.64 -8.75 14.13
N VAL A 109 -2.59 -8.52 13.35
CA VAL A 109 -2.02 -9.52 12.45
C VAL A 109 -1.47 -10.72 13.24
N LYS A 110 -1.80 -11.94 12.78
CA LYS A 110 -1.37 -13.20 13.41
C LYS A 110 -0.68 -14.14 12.43
N THR A 111 -0.94 -13.96 11.13
CA THR A 111 -0.46 -14.85 10.09
C THR A 111 0.70 -14.21 9.33
N PRO A 112 1.88 -14.86 9.25
CA PRO A 112 2.99 -14.38 8.43
C PRO A 112 2.63 -14.35 6.94
N GLY A 113 3.19 -13.38 6.21
CA GLY A 113 2.97 -13.18 4.79
C GLY A 113 2.08 -11.97 4.50
N LEU A 114 1.41 -11.95 3.34
CA LEU A 114 0.54 -10.86 2.92
C LEU A 114 -0.82 -10.94 3.61
N ASN A 115 -1.21 -9.88 4.31
CA ASN A 115 -2.51 -9.71 4.92
C ASN A 115 -3.23 -8.49 4.32
N LEU A 116 -4.54 -8.57 4.17
CA LEU A 116 -5.41 -7.45 3.81
C LEU A 116 -6.08 -6.91 5.08
N LEU A 117 -6.17 -5.60 5.21
CA LEU A 117 -6.78 -4.95 6.39
C LEU A 117 -7.92 -4.02 5.95
N SER A 118 -9.08 -4.18 6.58
CA SER A 118 -10.22 -3.28 6.42
C SER A 118 -9.90 -1.91 7.02
N ALA A 119 -9.65 -0.91 6.15
CA ALA A 119 -9.56 0.50 6.56
C ALA A 119 -9.86 1.41 5.35
N PRO A 120 -10.31 2.67 5.61
CA PRO A 120 -10.64 3.62 4.54
C PRO A 120 -9.39 4.17 3.84
N GLY A 121 -9.61 4.84 2.69
CA GLY A 121 -8.55 5.52 1.92
C GLY A 121 -8.17 6.90 2.48
N ASN A 122 -8.15 7.07 3.79
CA ASN A 122 -7.71 8.30 4.48
C ASN A 122 -6.36 8.04 5.14
N ASP A 123 -5.34 8.80 4.76
CA ASP A 123 -3.95 8.61 5.20
C ASP A 123 -3.81 8.41 6.71
N LEU A 124 -4.44 9.30 7.51
CA LEU A 124 -4.37 9.23 8.97
C LEU A 124 -5.02 7.96 9.52
N VAL A 125 -6.24 7.66 9.07
CA VAL A 125 -7.00 6.52 9.57
C VAL A 125 -6.37 5.21 9.12
N ALA A 126 -5.99 5.10 7.84
CA ALA A 126 -5.36 3.90 7.29
C ALA A 126 -4.01 3.59 7.97
N ALA A 127 -3.15 4.58 8.13
CA ALA A 127 -1.85 4.37 8.78
C ALA A 127 -1.97 4.09 10.28
N THR A 128 -2.97 4.68 10.96
CA THR A 128 -3.26 4.34 12.36
C THR A 128 -3.81 2.93 12.49
N ALA A 129 -4.66 2.49 11.55
CA ALA A 129 -5.17 1.11 11.51
C ALA A 129 -4.03 0.10 11.27
N LEU A 130 -3.07 0.41 10.38
CA LEU A 130 -1.88 -0.42 10.18
C LEU A 130 -1.06 -0.55 11.47
N ALA A 131 -0.79 0.55 12.15
CA ALA A 131 -0.07 0.55 13.42
C ALA A 131 -0.81 -0.26 14.50
N ALA A 132 -2.14 -0.10 14.63
CA ALA A 132 -2.97 -0.86 15.55
C ALA A 132 -3.01 -2.36 15.21
N ALA A 133 -2.94 -2.71 13.92
CA ALA A 133 -2.85 -4.10 13.47
C ALA A 133 -1.47 -4.74 13.74
N GLY A 134 -0.49 -3.98 14.22
CA GLY A 134 0.84 -4.47 14.58
C GLY A 134 1.93 -4.17 13.55
N ALA A 135 1.70 -3.29 12.59
CA ALA A 135 2.76 -2.84 11.69
C ALA A 135 3.83 -2.06 12.48
N HIS A 136 5.09 -2.43 12.32
CA HIS A 136 6.24 -1.75 12.93
C HIS A 136 6.70 -0.53 12.13
N ILE A 137 6.49 -0.54 10.82
CA ILE A 137 6.87 0.52 9.88
C ILE A 137 5.75 0.66 8.85
N VAL A 138 5.41 1.90 8.49
CA VAL A 138 4.51 2.21 7.37
C VAL A 138 5.32 2.71 6.19
N LEU A 139 5.17 2.08 5.03
CA LEU A 139 5.71 2.55 3.76
C LEU A 139 4.65 3.42 3.05
N PHE A 140 4.94 4.69 2.89
CA PHE A 140 4.00 5.69 2.37
C PHE A 140 4.46 6.21 1.01
N THR A 141 3.78 5.81 -0.06
CA THR A 141 4.10 6.28 -1.42
C THR A 141 3.40 7.60 -1.72
N THR A 142 4.11 8.58 -2.25
CA THR A 142 3.55 9.91 -2.53
C THR A 142 4.13 10.54 -3.80
N GLY A 143 3.25 11.18 -4.59
CA GLY A 143 3.64 11.94 -5.78
C GLY A 143 3.83 13.44 -5.53
N ARG A 144 3.31 13.96 -4.39
CA ARG A 144 3.34 15.40 -4.04
C ARG A 144 4.06 15.70 -2.74
N GLY A 145 4.23 14.70 -1.90
CA GLY A 145 4.76 14.81 -0.55
C GLY A 145 3.70 15.33 0.45
N THR A 146 3.82 14.85 1.66
CA THR A 146 2.99 15.27 2.80
C THR A 146 3.86 15.30 4.06
N PRO A 147 3.63 16.24 5.00
CA PRO A 147 4.29 16.21 6.30
C PRO A 147 3.73 15.15 7.25
N PHE A 148 2.67 14.45 6.84
CA PHE A 148 2.02 13.42 7.66
C PHE A 148 3.01 12.33 8.11
N ALA A 149 2.87 11.88 9.34
CA ALA A 149 3.50 10.69 9.89
C ALA A 149 2.49 9.90 10.73
N SER A 150 2.66 8.59 10.81
CA SER A 150 1.82 7.69 11.62
C SER A 150 2.39 7.48 13.03
N PRO A 151 1.68 6.76 13.94
CA PRO A 151 2.19 6.43 15.27
C PRO A 151 3.46 5.55 15.28
N VAL A 152 3.80 4.94 14.16
CA VAL A 152 5.04 4.16 13.96
C VAL A 152 5.93 4.83 12.91
N PRO A 153 7.21 4.49 12.80
CA PRO A 153 8.08 5.02 11.75
C PRO A 153 7.41 4.98 10.38
N THR A 154 7.30 6.13 9.73
CA THR A 154 6.62 6.30 8.45
C THR A 154 7.62 6.69 7.38
N MET A 155 8.03 5.72 6.59
CA MET A 155 9.01 5.91 5.52
C MET A 155 8.30 6.43 4.26
N LYS A 156 8.64 7.63 3.82
CA LYS A 156 8.04 8.30 2.67
C LYS A 156 8.84 8.04 1.40
N ILE A 157 8.17 7.43 0.44
CA ILE A 157 8.73 7.04 -0.85
C ILE A 157 8.19 7.96 -1.94
N ALA A 158 9.06 8.80 -2.50
CA ALA A 158 8.69 9.66 -3.62
C ALA A 158 8.52 8.85 -4.92
N THR A 159 7.44 9.13 -5.68
CA THR A 159 7.22 8.51 -6.99
C THR A 159 8.02 9.15 -8.12
N ASN A 160 8.70 10.29 -7.85
CA ASN A 160 9.48 11.04 -8.85
C ASN A 160 10.62 11.81 -8.18
N SER A 161 11.73 11.95 -8.91
CA SER A 161 12.96 12.61 -8.43
C SER A 161 12.79 14.11 -8.21
N ARG A 162 11.87 14.76 -8.93
CA ARG A 162 11.54 16.18 -8.70
C ARG A 162 11.01 16.41 -7.28
N LEU A 163 10.13 15.54 -6.80
CA LEU A 163 9.62 15.60 -5.43
C LEU A 163 10.73 15.34 -4.43
N ALA A 164 11.52 14.29 -4.63
CA ALA A 164 12.61 13.92 -3.74
C ALA A 164 13.62 15.07 -3.59
N GLY A 165 14.03 15.70 -4.69
CA GLY A 165 14.94 16.86 -4.66
C GLY A 165 14.32 18.10 -4.03
N LYS A 166 13.02 18.39 -4.29
CA LYS A 166 12.35 19.59 -3.77
C LYS A 166 12.01 19.49 -2.26
N LYS A 167 11.77 18.29 -1.76
CA LYS A 167 11.32 18.01 -0.37
C LYS A 167 12.21 16.96 0.29
N SER A 168 13.52 17.11 0.15
CA SER A 168 14.50 16.14 0.66
C SER A 168 14.41 15.88 2.16
N ASN A 169 13.90 16.83 2.94
CA ASN A 169 13.65 16.69 4.37
C ASN A 169 12.35 15.96 4.73
N TRP A 170 11.53 15.61 3.73
CA TRP A 170 10.28 14.89 3.93
C TRP A 170 10.29 13.51 3.27
N ILE A 171 11.24 13.25 2.41
CA ILE A 171 11.31 12.03 1.60
C ILE A 171 12.50 11.19 2.06
N ASP A 172 12.23 9.94 2.39
CA ASP A 172 13.25 8.99 2.85
C ASP A 172 13.82 8.17 1.69
N PHE A 173 13.02 7.94 0.63
CA PHE A 173 13.44 7.14 -0.53
C PHE A 173 12.91 7.72 -1.85
N ASN A 174 13.76 7.74 -2.88
CA ASN A 174 13.41 8.23 -4.22
C ASN A 174 13.19 7.08 -5.21
N ALA A 175 11.96 6.65 -5.43
CA ALA A 175 11.64 5.66 -6.46
C ALA A 175 11.60 6.26 -7.89
N GLY A 176 11.72 7.58 -8.03
CA GLY A 176 11.73 8.25 -9.34
C GLY A 176 12.89 7.82 -10.23
N VAL A 177 14.02 7.42 -9.63
CA VAL A 177 15.22 6.94 -10.35
C VAL A 177 14.95 5.70 -11.23
N LEU A 178 13.86 4.97 -10.98
CA LEU A 178 13.45 3.82 -11.79
C LEU A 178 13.05 4.16 -13.24
N VAL A 179 12.76 5.43 -13.53
CA VAL A 179 12.52 5.89 -14.92
C VAL A 179 13.71 6.69 -15.46
N GLU A 180 14.82 6.70 -14.76
CA GLU A 180 16.06 7.40 -15.11
C GLU A 180 17.14 6.37 -15.45
N ASP A 181 17.85 5.87 -14.46
CA ASP A 181 19.07 5.06 -14.64
C ASP A 181 19.17 3.82 -13.73
N LYS A 182 18.20 3.59 -12.86
CA LYS A 182 18.21 2.46 -11.90
C LYS A 182 17.28 1.33 -12.30
N THR A 183 17.67 0.12 -11.95
CA THR A 183 16.86 -1.07 -12.15
C THR A 183 15.93 -1.34 -10.94
N MET A 184 14.84 -2.04 -11.20
CA MET A 184 13.91 -2.46 -10.14
C MET A 184 14.59 -3.34 -9.09
N GLU A 185 15.55 -4.17 -9.49
CA GLU A 185 16.27 -5.07 -8.58
C GLU A 185 17.18 -4.29 -7.62
N GLU A 186 17.97 -3.35 -8.16
CA GLU A 186 18.83 -2.47 -7.36
C GLU A 186 18.03 -1.69 -6.32
N GLU A 187 16.93 -1.06 -6.75
CA GLU A 187 16.12 -0.22 -5.89
C GLU A 187 15.30 -1.03 -4.87
N THR A 188 14.88 -2.26 -5.24
CA THR A 188 14.24 -3.17 -4.27
C THR A 188 15.20 -3.54 -3.14
N LYS A 189 16.46 -3.83 -3.49
CA LYS A 189 17.49 -4.13 -2.50
C LYS A 189 17.80 -2.91 -1.64
N ALA A 190 17.97 -1.73 -2.24
CA ALA A 190 18.25 -0.50 -1.52
C ALA A 190 17.12 -0.12 -0.54
N LEU A 191 15.85 -0.26 -0.98
CA LEU A 191 14.70 -0.05 -0.12
C LEU A 191 14.66 -1.07 1.03
N PHE A 192 14.97 -2.34 0.74
CA PHE A 192 15.01 -3.38 1.77
C PHE A 192 16.08 -3.09 2.83
N ASP A 193 17.29 -2.73 2.41
CA ASP A 193 18.39 -2.40 3.31
C ASP A 193 18.02 -1.21 4.21
N LEU A 194 17.43 -0.15 3.63
CA LEU A 194 16.98 1.02 4.38
C LEU A 194 15.87 0.70 5.40
N VAL A 195 14.91 -0.16 5.03
CA VAL A 195 13.85 -0.60 5.96
C VAL A 195 14.45 -1.42 7.11
N VAL A 196 15.40 -2.29 6.83
CA VAL A 196 16.09 -3.09 7.87
C VAL A 196 16.91 -2.19 8.80
N GLU A 197 17.59 -1.19 8.28
CA GLU A 197 18.32 -0.18 9.09
C GLU A 197 17.36 0.59 9.99
N THR A 198 16.24 1.07 9.45
CA THR A 198 15.21 1.79 10.21
C THR A 198 14.61 0.90 11.30
N ALA A 199 14.31 -0.37 10.99
CA ALA A 199 13.81 -1.34 11.96
C ALA A 199 14.84 -1.67 13.06
N SER A 200 16.11 -1.50 12.77
CA SER A 200 17.23 -1.71 13.73
C SER A 200 17.55 -0.46 14.57
N GLY A 201 16.79 0.61 14.42
CA GLY A 201 16.94 1.85 15.20
C GLY A 201 18.06 2.79 14.70
N ARG A 202 18.36 2.76 13.41
CA ARG A 202 19.35 3.63 12.76
C ARG A 202 18.69 4.71 11.91
#